data_b6059572c721d607deebf1882f239348
#
_entry.id   b6059572c721d607deebf1882f239348
#
_cell.length_a   1.000
_cell.length_b   1.000
_cell.length_c   1.000
_cell.angle_alpha   90.00
_cell.angle_beta   90.00
_cell.angle_gamma   90.00
#
_symmetry.space_group_name_H-M   'P 1'
#
loop_
_entity.id
_entity.type
_entity.pdbx_description
1 polymer ?
#
loop_
_entity_poly.entity_id
_entity_poly.type
_entity_poly.pdbx_seq_one_letter_code
_entity_poly.pdbx_strand_id
1 'polypeptide(L)'
;ATGEPIYNAIVWQDTRTQSIVDRLAADGGVERFKQKVGLPLATYFSGTKIVWILENVEGAREKADAGDLMFGTTDTWVLWNLTGGTDGGVRSRRSHRAMRCSLPV
;
A
#
# COMPACT_ATOMS: atom_id res chain seq x y z
N ALA A 1 4.17 4.05 15.15
CA ALA A 1 2.94 4.34 14.40
C ALA A 1 1.82 4.67 15.38
N THR A 2 1.10 5.77 15.16
CA THR A 2 0.04 6.25 16.06
C THR A 2 -1.32 5.56 15.79
N GLY A 3 -1.46 4.88 14.65
CA GLY A 3 -2.74 4.36 14.17
C GLY A 3 -3.59 5.38 13.40
N GLU A 4 -3.12 6.63 13.31
CA GLU A 4 -3.83 7.68 12.56
C GLU A 4 -3.59 7.53 11.05
N PRO A 5 -4.64 7.59 10.21
CA PRO A 5 -4.49 7.58 8.76
C PRO A 5 -3.71 8.80 8.28
N ILE A 6 -2.72 8.60 7.40
CA ILE A 6 -1.97 9.71 6.79
C ILE A 6 -2.65 10.28 5.56
N TYR A 7 -3.59 9.54 4.97
CA TYR A 7 -4.35 9.93 3.78
C TYR A 7 -5.66 9.14 3.70
N ASN A 8 -6.62 9.69 2.95
CA ASN A 8 -7.88 9.00 2.66
C ASN A 8 -7.65 7.73 1.82
N ALA A 9 -8.49 6.72 2.02
CA ALA A 9 -8.44 5.50 1.22
C ALA A 9 -8.65 5.81 -0.27
N ILE A 10 -7.75 5.32 -1.13
CA ILE A 10 -7.90 5.40 -2.58
C ILE A 10 -8.69 4.17 -3.02
N VAL A 11 -9.91 4.41 -3.49
CA VAL A 11 -10.83 3.33 -3.86
C VAL A 11 -10.47 2.67 -5.21
N TRP A 12 -11.06 1.53 -5.50
CA TRP A 12 -10.77 0.72 -6.69
C TRP A 12 -11.12 1.42 -8.02
N GLN A 13 -12.11 2.31 -8.00
CA GLN A 13 -12.56 3.08 -9.17
C GLN A 13 -11.65 4.27 -9.49
N ASP A 14 -10.76 4.65 -8.58
CA ASP A 14 -9.90 5.81 -8.71
C ASP A 14 -8.80 5.56 -9.75
N THR A 15 -8.70 6.43 -10.73
CA THR A 15 -7.75 6.34 -11.84
C THR A 15 -6.53 7.25 -11.69
N ARG A 16 -6.35 7.94 -10.55
CA ARG A 16 -5.23 8.88 -10.33
C ARG A 16 -3.84 8.27 -10.52
N THR A 17 -3.73 6.96 -10.39
CA THR A 17 -2.46 6.23 -10.54
C THR A 17 -2.15 5.85 -11.98
N GLN A 18 -2.92 6.31 -12.99
CA GLN A 18 -2.70 5.95 -14.38
C GLN A 18 -1.29 6.29 -14.87
N SER A 19 -0.78 7.47 -14.52
CA SER A 19 0.58 7.88 -14.88
C SER A 19 1.66 6.96 -14.32
N ILE A 20 1.44 6.38 -13.15
CA ILE A 20 2.34 5.38 -12.55
C ILE A 20 2.26 4.07 -13.31
N VAL A 21 1.04 3.64 -13.68
CA VAL A 21 0.85 2.45 -14.52
C VAL A 21 1.59 2.61 -15.84
N ASP A 22 1.44 3.75 -16.52
CA ASP A 22 2.07 4.04 -17.81
C ASP A 22 3.60 4.06 -17.68
N ARG A 23 4.13 4.71 -16.63
CA ARG A 23 5.57 4.74 -16.33
C ARG A 23 6.15 3.35 -16.11
N LEU A 24 5.47 2.52 -15.34
CA LEU A 24 5.92 1.16 -15.06
C LEU A 24 5.74 0.22 -16.27
N ALA A 25 4.72 0.45 -17.10
CA ALA A 25 4.47 -0.33 -18.30
C ALA A 25 5.45 -0.01 -19.43
N ALA A 26 6.04 1.19 -19.43
CA ALA A 26 7.04 1.58 -20.43
C ALA A 26 8.27 0.65 -20.46
N ASP A 27 8.57 -0.02 -19.33
CA ASP A 27 9.65 -0.98 -19.20
C ASP A 27 9.08 -2.40 -18.98
N GLY A 28 8.70 -3.09 -20.06
CA GLY A 28 8.24 -4.48 -20.04
C GLY A 28 6.73 -4.71 -20.15
N GLY A 29 5.95 -3.65 -20.42
CA GLY A 29 4.51 -3.73 -20.66
C GLY A 29 3.68 -3.94 -19.38
N VAL A 30 2.35 -3.95 -19.56
CA VAL A 30 1.40 -4.11 -18.44
C VAL A 30 1.47 -5.46 -17.76
N GLU A 31 1.99 -6.47 -18.44
CA GLU A 31 2.10 -7.85 -17.95
C GLU A 31 3.44 -8.15 -17.23
N ARG A 32 4.35 -7.14 -17.12
CA ARG A 32 5.74 -7.33 -16.62
C ARG A 32 5.84 -8.04 -15.27
N PHE A 33 4.86 -7.87 -14.41
CA PHE A 33 4.85 -8.49 -13.08
C PHE A 33 3.95 -9.71 -12.97
N LYS A 34 3.18 -10.03 -14.02
CA LYS A 34 2.15 -11.07 -13.99
C LYS A 34 2.69 -12.44 -13.57
N GLN A 35 3.86 -12.81 -14.05
CA GLN A 35 4.47 -14.10 -13.69
C GLN A 35 4.83 -14.21 -12.21
N LYS A 36 5.14 -13.06 -11.56
CA LYS A 36 5.54 -13.03 -10.13
C LYS A 36 4.36 -12.83 -9.19
N VAL A 37 3.39 -11.99 -9.58
CA VAL A 37 2.29 -11.58 -8.68
C VAL A 37 0.92 -12.04 -9.15
N GLY A 38 0.81 -12.64 -10.33
CA GLY A 38 -0.44 -13.13 -10.91
C GLY A 38 -1.35 -12.06 -11.49
N LEU A 39 -0.97 -10.77 -11.43
CA LEU A 39 -1.80 -9.63 -11.80
C LEU A 39 -1.05 -8.70 -12.77
N PRO A 40 -1.77 -8.12 -13.75
CA PRO A 40 -1.21 -7.06 -14.60
C PRO A 40 -1.08 -5.75 -13.83
N LEU A 41 -0.35 -4.79 -14.42
CA LEU A 41 -0.37 -3.41 -13.95
C LEU A 41 -1.73 -2.77 -14.23
N ALA A 42 -2.37 -2.21 -13.22
CA ALA A 42 -3.62 -1.46 -13.38
C ALA A 42 -3.82 -0.49 -12.20
N THR A 43 -4.62 0.55 -12.42
CA THR A 43 -5.02 1.50 -11.38
C THR A 43 -5.86 0.86 -10.28
N TYR A 44 -6.50 -0.25 -10.60
CA TYR A 44 -7.34 -1.02 -9.68
C TYR A 44 -6.58 -1.55 -8.46
N PHE A 45 -5.34 -2.00 -8.64
CA PHE A 45 -4.58 -2.71 -7.61
C PHE A 45 -3.82 -1.78 -6.67
N SER A 46 -3.53 -2.26 -5.48
CA SER A 46 -2.97 -1.48 -4.37
C SER A 46 -1.54 -0.97 -4.61
N GLY A 47 -0.73 -1.68 -5.39
CA GLY A 47 0.69 -1.34 -5.58
C GLY A 47 0.90 0.08 -6.11
N THR A 48 0.17 0.45 -7.17
CA THR A 48 0.26 1.80 -7.77
C THR A 48 -0.29 2.89 -6.83
N LYS A 49 -1.26 2.55 -5.98
CA LYS A 49 -1.84 3.48 -4.98
C LYS A 49 -0.86 3.77 -3.85
N ILE A 50 -0.11 2.75 -3.40
CA ILE A 50 0.96 2.93 -2.42
C ILE A 50 2.03 3.86 -2.98
N VAL A 51 2.49 3.62 -4.20
CA VAL A 51 3.47 4.48 -4.87
C VAL A 51 2.96 5.92 -4.95
N TRP A 52 1.70 6.12 -5.35
CA TRP A 52 1.09 7.43 -5.44
C TRP A 52 1.09 8.16 -4.08
N ILE A 53 0.70 7.49 -3.00
CA ILE A 53 0.71 8.07 -1.65
C ILE A 53 2.12 8.48 -1.24
N LEU A 54 3.11 7.61 -1.46
CA LEU A 54 4.50 7.89 -1.11
C LEU A 54 5.12 9.05 -1.92
N GLU A 55 4.62 9.30 -3.13
CA GLU A 55 5.10 10.39 -4.00
C GLU A 55 4.36 11.71 -3.79
N ASN A 56 3.09 11.69 -3.33
CA ASN A 56 2.22 12.87 -3.32
C ASN A 56 1.79 13.33 -1.93
N VAL A 57 1.95 12.52 -0.90
CA VAL A 57 1.62 12.91 0.48
C VAL A 57 2.89 13.35 1.19
N GLU A 58 2.90 14.59 1.66
CA GLU A 58 4.06 15.18 2.34
C GLU A 58 4.50 14.35 3.55
N GLY A 59 5.79 14.06 3.63
CA GLY A 59 6.38 13.28 4.71
C GLY A 59 6.06 11.77 4.67
N ALA A 60 5.28 11.29 3.70
CA ALA A 60 4.93 9.87 3.63
C ALA A 60 6.15 8.98 3.33
N ARG A 61 7.01 9.41 2.40
CA ARG A 61 8.21 8.66 2.03
C ARG A 61 9.17 8.54 3.21
N GLU A 62 9.46 9.64 3.90
CA GLU A 62 10.36 9.67 5.05
C GLU A 62 9.86 8.78 6.20
N LYS A 63 8.56 8.83 6.47
CA LYS A 63 7.93 7.95 7.48
C LYS A 63 7.98 6.48 7.08
N ALA A 64 7.81 6.17 5.78
CA ALA A 64 7.93 4.80 5.28
C ALA A 64 9.35 4.27 5.43
N ASP A 65 10.35 5.07 5.06
CA ASP A 65 11.77 4.72 5.15
C ASP A 65 12.22 4.55 6.62
N ALA A 66 11.64 5.32 7.54
CA ALA A 66 11.82 5.17 8.98
C ALA A 66 11.09 3.94 9.57
N GLY A 67 10.21 3.27 8.80
CA GLY A 67 9.42 2.13 9.25
C GLY A 67 8.20 2.51 10.10
N ASP A 68 7.78 3.78 10.06
CA ASP A 68 6.68 4.32 10.85
C ASP A 68 5.32 4.23 10.14
N LEU A 69 5.28 3.78 8.88
CA LEU A 69 4.04 3.56 8.14
C LEU A 69 3.65 2.08 8.10
N MET A 70 2.35 1.88 8.18
CA MET A 70 1.70 0.61 7.92
C MET A 70 0.74 0.77 6.75
N PHE A 71 0.67 -0.26 5.93
CA PHE A 71 -0.29 -0.35 4.82
C PHE A 71 -1.36 -1.38 5.14
N GLY A 72 -2.58 -1.10 4.72
CA GLY A 72 -3.68 -2.07 4.79
C GLY A 72 -4.73 -1.79 3.72
N THR A 73 -5.47 -2.83 3.37
CA THR A 73 -6.70 -2.75 2.59
C THR A 73 -7.88 -2.51 3.52
N THR A 74 -9.10 -2.34 2.98
CA THR A 74 -10.29 -2.05 3.79
C THR A 74 -10.60 -3.11 4.83
N ASP A 75 -10.40 -4.38 4.50
CA ASP A 75 -10.54 -5.50 5.43
C ASP A 75 -9.51 -5.43 6.57
N THR A 76 -8.28 -5.09 6.26
CA THR A 76 -7.22 -4.86 7.25
C THR A 76 -7.58 -3.71 8.19
N TRP A 77 -8.13 -2.62 7.65
CA TRP A 77 -8.55 -1.46 8.45
C TRP A 77 -9.71 -1.81 9.39
N VAL A 78 -10.70 -2.55 8.90
CA VAL A 78 -11.80 -3.05 9.75
C VAL A 78 -11.26 -3.92 10.88
N LEU A 79 -10.40 -4.89 10.56
CA LEU A 79 -9.79 -5.77 11.56
C LEU A 79 -8.97 -4.98 12.59
N TRP A 80 -8.19 -4.01 12.14
CA TRP A 80 -7.41 -3.11 13.00
C TRP A 80 -8.29 -2.42 14.04
N ASN A 81 -9.41 -1.84 13.61
CA ASN A 81 -10.31 -1.14 14.53
C ASN A 81 -11.04 -2.11 15.48
N LEU A 82 -11.45 -3.29 15.00
CA LEU A 82 -12.13 -4.29 15.83
C LEU A 82 -11.22 -4.94 16.87
N THR A 83 -9.92 -5.00 16.63
CA THR A 83 -8.96 -5.64 17.53
C THR A 83 -8.19 -4.67 18.42
N GLY A 84 -8.49 -3.36 18.36
CA GLY A 84 -7.81 -2.35 19.17
C GLY A 84 -6.42 -1.95 18.65
N GLY A 85 -6.15 -2.17 17.36
CA GLY A 85 -4.91 -1.73 16.72
C GLY A 85 -3.66 -2.41 17.27
N THR A 86 -2.62 -1.61 17.55
CA THR A 86 -1.35 -2.10 18.12
C THR A 86 -1.50 -2.62 19.54
N ASP A 87 -2.51 -2.16 20.28
CA ASP A 87 -2.77 -2.52 21.67
C ASP A 87 -3.69 -3.74 21.79
N GLY A 88 -4.33 -4.12 20.69
CA GLY A 88 -5.18 -5.30 20.61
C GLY A 88 -4.38 -6.59 20.69
N GLY A 89 -4.77 -7.48 21.62
CA GLY A 89 -4.07 -8.73 21.96
C GLY A 89 -3.99 -9.80 20.86
N VAL A 90 -4.45 -9.52 19.64
CA VAL A 90 -4.34 -10.45 18.51
C VAL A 90 -3.07 -10.16 17.71
N ARG A 91 -1.95 -10.70 18.16
CA ARG A 91 -0.71 -10.79 17.37
C ARG A 91 -0.89 -11.82 16.24
N SER A 92 -1.57 -11.46 15.17
CA SER A 92 -1.48 -12.23 13.94
C SER A 92 -0.09 -12.00 13.32
N ARG A 93 0.78 -13.00 13.43
CA ARG A 93 2.14 -12.97 12.84
C ARG A 93 2.11 -12.79 11.31
N ARG A 94 0.97 -13.02 10.66
CA ARG A 94 0.78 -12.84 9.21
C ARG A 94 0.45 -11.39 8.84
N SER A 95 -0.32 -10.67 9.63
CA SER A 95 -0.67 -9.27 9.36
C SER A 95 0.52 -8.32 9.57
N HIS A 96 1.42 -8.62 10.53
CA HIS A 96 2.62 -7.80 10.76
C HIS A 96 3.63 -7.83 9.59
N ARG A 97 3.67 -8.92 8.83
CA ARG A 97 4.57 -9.04 7.66
C ARG A 97 4.02 -8.33 6.43
N ALA A 98 2.70 -8.24 6.29
CA ALA A 98 2.05 -7.49 5.21
C ALA A 98 2.02 -5.98 5.46
N MET A 99 2.17 -5.56 6.72
CA MET A 99 2.06 -4.15 7.12
C MET A 99 3.38 -3.38 7.15
N ARG A 100 4.53 -4.05 7.11
CA ARG A 100 5.80 -3.36 6.94
C ARG A 100 6.12 -3.20 5.47
N CYS A 101 5.88 -2.02 4.95
CA CYS A 101 6.30 -1.63 3.61
C CYS A 101 7.81 -1.34 3.63
N SER A 102 8.64 -2.38 3.68
CA SER A 102 10.02 -2.26 3.28
C SER A 102 10.08 -2.57 1.79
N LEU A 103 9.93 -1.56 0.96
CA LEU A 103 10.27 -1.66 -0.45
C LEU A 103 11.79 -1.52 -0.55
N PRO A 104 12.52 -2.55 -0.97
CA PRO A 104 13.88 -2.34 -1.43
C PRO A 104 13.82 -1.50 -2.72
N VAL A 105 14.58 -0.45 -2.75
CA VAL A 105 14.86 0.38 -3.94
C VAL A 105 15.61 -0.45 -4.96
#